data_49b27f7fa3e875bf686f78079d080a94
#
_entry.id   49b27f7fa3e875bf686f78079d080a94
#
_cell.length_a   1.000
_cell.length_b   1.000
_cell.length_c   1.000
_cell.angle_alpha   90.00
_cell.angle_beta   90.00
_cell.angle_gamma   90.00
#
_symmetry.space_group_name_H-M   'P 1'
#
loop_
_entity.id
_entity.type
_entity.pdbx_description
1 polymer ?
#
loop_
_entity_poly.entity_id
_entity_poly.type
_entity_poly.pdbx_seq_one_letter_code
_entity_poly.pdbx_strand_id
1 'polypeptide(L)'
;MKRIKFTESQIVKAIKEHENGKNVHDLCRELGVSTAAFYKWRQRYGGMEVKEISKLKALEEENARLKKMYANLSLVHEVFKEAVEKKPLTPDEKRGLVDEMVKRISHRQACQCVGLNRSNHYYKHKRRDDSEIVNALSHLVEKHVSIGFWQCYYRLRRKGIIWNHKKVYRVYTAMKLNIRRRAKKRLPERIKKPLFVPETVNEVWSMDFMSDALWNGRKFRLLNIADDYNREMLAMEIDYSLPALRVTRALDELKQYRGLPKMIRMDNGPEFISHKLDEWAKENNVELLFIEPGEPTQNAYIERCNGSIRRELLNAYIFHSLDDVREKVEEWMMDYNYHRPHQALNFKSPIDLLQES
;
A
#
# COMPACT_ATOMS: atom_id res chain seq x y z
N MET A 1 74.85 1.78 14.87
CA MET A 1 75.91 2.20 13.93
C MET A 1 75.35 3.19 12.92
N LYS A 2 75.83 4.46 12.88
CA LYS A 2 75.41 5.46 11.86
C LYS A 2 75.84 4.95 10.48
N ARG A 3 74.91 4.74 9.56
CA ARG A 3 75.21 4.42 8.16
C ARG A 3 75.93 5.64 7.56
N ILE A 4 77.19 5.51 7.24
CA ILE A 4 77.96 6.53 6.49
C ILE A 4 77.29 6.65 5.12
N LYS A 5 76.61 7.77 4.85
CA LYS A 5 76.06 8.03 3.52
C LYS A 5 77.15 8.66 2.67
N PHE A 6 77.62 7.95 1.66
CA PHE A 6 78.56 8.47 0.65
C PHE A 6 77.81 9.46 -0.25
N THR A 7 78.47 10.58 -0.56
CA THR A 7 77.98 11.57 -1.49
C THR A 7 78.07 11.05 -2.95
N GLU A 8 77.23 11.61 -3.84
CA GLU A 8 77.25 11.26 -5.27
C GLU A 8 78.65 11.45 -5.90
N SER A 9 79.33 12.54 -5.54
CA SER A 9 80.72 12.80 -5.98
C SER A 9 81.67 11.78 -5.52
N GLN A 10 81.57 11.28 -4.29
CA GLN A 10 82.44 10.23 -3.77
C GLN A 10 82.24 8.88 -4.49
N ILE A 11 80.99 8.55 -4.82
CA ILE A 11 80.61 7.30 -5.53
C ILE A 11 81.20 7.36 -6.97
N VAL A 12 80.93 8.48 -7.68
CA VAL A 12 81.43 8.66 -9.05
C VAL A 12 82.98 8.67 -9.09
N LYS A 13 83.58 9.37 -8.13
CA LYS A 13 85.08 9.41 -8.02
C LYS A 13 85.63 7.96 -7.83
N ALA A 14 85.06 7.20 -6.93
CA ALA A 14 85.49 5.80 -6.68
C ALA A 14 85.31 4.90 -7.94
N ILE A 15 84.20 5.07 -8.66
CA ILE A 15 84.02 4.30 -9.89
C ILE A 15 85.00 4.73 -10.97
N LYS A 16 85.25 5.99 -11.19
CA LYS A 16 86.20 6.51 -12.15
C LYS A 16 87.65 6.13 -11.79
N GLU A 17 88.08 6.11 -10.52
CA GLU A 17 89.38 5.66 -10.08
C GLU A 17 89.58 4.18 -10.39
N HIS A 18 88.55 3.36 -10.25
CA HIS A 18 88.62 1.95 -10.67
C HIS A 18 88.78 1.81 -12.20
N GLU A 19 87.96 2.58 -12.97
CA GLU A 19 88.04 2.59 -14.44
C GLU A 19 89.44 3.05 -14.94
N ASN A 20 90.12 3.89 -14.17
CA ASN A 20 91.46 4.30 -14.43
C ASN A 20 92.56 3.30 -13.93
N GLY A 21 92.13 2.07 -13.55
CA GLY A 21 93.04 0.99 -13.24
C GLY A 21 93.35 0.75 -11.76
N LYS A 22 92.79 1.46 -10.83
CA LYS A 22 92.97 1.27 -9.39
C LYS A 22 92.29 0.01 -8.92
N ASN A 23 93.03 -0.78 -8.05
CA ASN A 23 92.46 -2.06 -7.56
C ASN A 23 91.25 -1.85 -6.63
N VAL A 24 90.18 -2.64 -6.82
CA VAL A 24 88.97 -2.57 -6.03
C VAL A 24 89.16 -2.75 -4.54
N HIS A 25 90.07 -3.64 -4.15
CA HIS A 25 90.36 -3.91 -2.73
C HIS A 25 90.98 -2.68 -2.03
N ASP A 26 91.86 -1.95 -2.72
CA ASP A 26 92.52 -0.74 -2.18
C ASP A 26 91.50 0.41 -2.05
N LEU A 27 90.70 0.59 -3.06
CA LEU A 27 89.58 1.55 -3.03
C LEU A 27 88.54 1.27 -1.90
N CYS A 28 88.23 0.03 -1.72
CA CYS A 28 87.33 -0.38 -0.67
C CYS A 28 87.92 -0.18 0.74
N ARG A 29 89.22 -0.36 0.91
CA ARG A 29 89.95 -0.13 2.16
C ARG A 29 90.03 1.37 2.48
N GLU A 30 90.29 2.22 1.48
CA GLU A 30 90.39 3.65 1.63
C GLU A 30 89.05 4.28 1.99
N LEU A 31 87.92 3.79 1.38
CA LEU A 31 86.59 4.31 1.61
C LEU A 31 85.88 3.64 2.78
N GLY A 32 86.42 2.58 3.36
CA GLY A 32 85.79 1.82 4.43
C GLY A 32 84.52 1.10 4.00
N VAL A 33 84.39 0.66 2.74
CA VAL A 33 83.30 -0.06 2.17
C VAL A 33 83.64 -1.49 1.79
N SER A 34 82.62 -2.38 1.78
CA SER A 34 82.79 -3.73 1.33
C SER A 34 82.90 -3.80 -0.20
N THR A 35 83.68 -4.73 -0.71
CA THR A 35 83.80 -5.00 -2.17
C THR A 35 82.48 -5.26 -2.82
N ALA A 36 81.51 -5.90 -2.11
CA ALA A 36 80.15 -6.12 -2.56
C ALA A 36 79.37 -4.79 -2.70
N ALA A 37 79.58 -3.80 -1.81
CA ALA A 37 78.99 -2.51 -1.89
C ALA A 37 79.50 -1.69 -3.09
N PHE A 38 80.79 -1.75 -3.34
CA PHE A 38 81.43 -1.11 -4.51
C PHE A 38 80.89 -1.68 -5.83
N TYR A 39 80.84 -3.00 -5.99
CA TYR A 39 80.24 -3.62 -7.21
C TYR A 39 78.74 -3.25 -7.40
N LYS A 40 77.98 -3.15 -6.32
CA LYS A 40 76.62 -2.62 -6.41
C LYS A 40 76.58 -1.16 -6.89
N TRP A 41 77.56 -0.31 -6.45
CA TRP A 41 77.69 1.05 -6.95
C TRP A 41 77.98 1.07 -8.44
N ARG A 42 78.96 0.25 -8.85
CA ARG A 42 79.40 0.13 -10.25
C ARG A 42 78.22 -0.35 -11.16
N GLN A 43 77.50 -1.36 -10.71
CA GLN A 43 76.32 -1.86 -11.44
C GLN A 43 75.22 -0.83 -11.59
N ARG A 44 75.00 0.00 -10.54
CA ARG A 44 73.89 0.96 -10.51
C ARG A 44 74.20 2.33 -11.08
N TYR A 45 75.46 2.76 -10.97
CA TYR A 45 75.88 4.11 -11.30
C TYR A 45 77.11 4.15 -12.27
N GLY A 46 77.57 3.04 -12.75
CA GLY A 46 78.70 2.98 -13.76
C GLY A 46 78.28 3.74 -15.03
N GLY A 47 79.22 4.58 -15.53
CA GLY A 47 78.98 5.41 -16.71
C GLY A 47 78.14 6.67 -16.52
N MET A 48 77.59 6.92 -15.28
CA MET A 48 76.81 8.10 -14.98
C MET A 48 77.59 9.28 -14.44
N GLU A 49 77.26 10.47 -14.86
CA GLU A 49 77.75 11.70 -14.26
C GLU A 49 77.10 12.02 -12.90
N VAL A 50 77.79 12.85 -12.08
CA VAL A 50 77.31 13.25 -10.74
C VAL A 50 75.92 13.88 -10.82
N LYS A 51 75.63 14.69 -11.83
CA LYS A 51 74.28 15.31 -12.05
C LYS A 51 73.24 14.28 -12.34
N GLU A 52 73.55 13.21 -13.07
CA GLU A 52 72.63 12.15 -13.42
C GLU A 52 72.25 11.29 -12.21
N ILE A 53 73.24 10.97 -11.37
CA ILE A 53 73.05 10.21 -10.12
C ILE A 53 72.13 11.02 -9.14
N SER A 54 72.38 12.33 -9.03
CA SER A 54 71.58 13.20 -8.22
C SER A 54 70.11 13.25 -8.69
N LYS A 55 69.92 13.35 -10.02
CA LYS A 55 68.58 13.30 -10.64
C LYS A 55 67.90 11.93 -10.45
N LEU A 56 68.64 10.84 -10.58
CA LEU A 56 68.08 9.49 -10.35
C LEU A 56 67.63 9.30 -8.91
N LYS A 57 68.43 9.73 -7.92
CA LYS A 57 68.04 9.65 -6.50
C LYS A 57 66.80 10.54 -6.21
N ALA A 58 66.75 11.74 -6.73
CA ALA A 58 65.60 12.62 -6.59
C ALA A 58 64.33 11.98 -7.17
N LEU A 59 64.41 11.34 -8.36
CA LEU A 59 63.30 10.61 -8.96
C LEU A 59 62.89 9.36 -8.16
N GLU A 60 63.87 8.65 -7.59
CA GLU A 60 63.61 7.49 -6.72
C GLU A 60 62.90 7.93 -5.43
N GLU A 61 63.32 9.02 -4.81
CA GLU A 61 62.67 9.61 -3.61
C GLU A 61 61.26 10.09 -3.93
N GLU A 62 61.07 10.77 -5.06
CA GLU A 62 59.75 11.21 -5.54
C GLU A 62 58.85 9.99 -5.80
N ASN A 63 59.35 8.97 -6.48
CA ASN A 63 58.61 7.73 -6.75
C ASN A 63 58.19 7.01 -5.45
N ALA A 64 59.09 6.94 -4.48
CA ALA A 64 58.81 6.37 -3.16
C ALA A 64 57.74 7.19 -2.42
N ARG A 65 57.84 8.52 -2.50
CA ARG A 65 56.81 9.45 -1.93
C ARG A 65 55.48 9.26 -2.61
N LEU A 66 55.43 9.24 -3.94
CA LEU A 66 54.18 9.07 -4.72
C LEU A 66 53.56 7.70 -4.44
N LYS A 67 54.34 6.64 -4.37
CA LYS A 67 53.83 5.30 -4.01
C LYS A 67 53.23 5.27 -2.60
N LYS A 68 53.85 5.93 -1.63
CA LYS A 68 53.32 6.05 -0.26
C LYS A 68 52.02 6.86 -0.23
N MET A 69 51.95 7.97 -0.97
CA MET A 69 50.76 8.77 -1.07
C MET A 69 49.60 8.02 -1.75
N TYR A 70 49.92 7.27 -2.84
CA TYR A 70 48.95 6.46 -3.54
C TYR A 70 48.40 5.35 -2.64
N ALA A 71 49.26 4.63 -1.91
CA ALA A 71 48.85 3.57 -0.98
C ALA A 71 47.91 4.11 0.12
N ASN A 72 48.26 5.27 0.71
CA ASN A 72 47.43 5.92 1.71
C ASN A 72 46.07 6.36 1.13
N LEU A 73 46.07 6.95 -0.07
CA LEU A 73 44.84 7.39 -0.75
C LEU A 73 43.94 6.20 -1.09
N SER A 74 44.53 5.10 -1.57
CA SER A 74 43.81 3.86 -1.88
C SER A 74 43.17 3.26 -0.64
N LEU A 75 43.87 3.21 0.48
CA LEU A 75 43.31 2.73 1.76
C LEU A 75 42.15 3.59 2.24
N VAL A 76 42.31 4.91 2.22
CA VAL A 76 41.24 5.85 2.61
C VAL A 76 40.03 5.70 1.70
N HIS A 77 40.24 5.56 0.39
CA HIS A 77 39.19 5.35 -0.58
C HIS A 77 38.42 4.05 -0.33
N GLU A 78 39.12 2.96 0.01
CA GLU A 78 38.53 1.66 0.31
C GLU A 78 37.67 1.71 1.58
N VAL A 79 38.17 2.32 2.65
CA VAL A 79 37.40 2.54 3.91
C VAL A 79 36.16 3.42 3.66
N PHE A 80 36.30 4.48 2.85
CA PHE A 80 35.18 5.34 2.49
C PHE A 80 34.11 4.58 1.69
N LYS A 81 34.53 3.74 0.76
CA LYS A 81 33.64 2.91 -0.06
C LYS A 81 32.86 1.92 0.81
N GLU A 82 33.52 1.22 1.71
CA GLU A 82 32.87 0.33 2.68
C GLU A 82 31.87 1.06 3.59
N ALA A 83 32.21 2.26 4.05
CA ALA A 83 31.33 3.05 4.90
C ALA A 83 30.05 3.48 4.15
N VAL A 84 30.14 3.82 2.87
CA VAL A 84 29.00 4.18 2.01
C VAL A 84 28.15 2.94 1.68
N GLU A 85 28.78 1.78 1.48
CA GLU A 85 28.06 0.52 1.18
C GLU A 85 27.29 -0.02 2.41
N LYS A 86 27.79 0.18 3.62
CA LYS A 86 27.15 -0.26 4.87
C LYS A 86 25.87 0.50 5.22
N LYS A 87 25.67 1.72 4.70
CA LYS A 87 24.45 2.50 4.90
C LYS A 87 23.69 2.57 3.57
N PRO A 88 22.52 1.89 3.44
CA PRO A 88 21.73 1.96 2.22
C PRO A 88 21.19 3.38 2.02
N LEU A 89 21.85 4.14 1.15
CA LEU A 89 21.40 5.48 0.77
C LEU A 89 20.16 5.36 -0.11
N THR A 90 19.16 6.16 0.19
CA THR A 90 17.98 6.31 -0.67
C THR A 90 18.36 6.91 -2.03
N PRO A 91 17.58 6.69 -3.09
CA PRO A 91 17.84 7.29 -4.40
C PRO A 91 17.96 8.82 -4.38
N ASP A 92 17.23 9.50 -3.49
CA ASP A 92 17.26 10.95 -3.37
C ASP A 92 18.53 11.43 -2.67
N GLU A 93 18.99 10.75 -1.61
CA GLU A 93 20.27 11.01 -0.98
C GLU A 93 21.44 10.82 -1.96
N LYS A 94 21.37 9.75 -2.78
CA LYS A 94 22.35 9.50 -3.84
C LYS A 94 22.40 10.62 -4.87
N ARG A 95 21.25 11.19 -5.27
CA ARG A 95 21.18 12.35 -6.18
C ARG A 95 21.83 13.57 -5.57
N GLY A 96 21.51 13.89 -4.30
CA GLY A 96 22.11 15.02 -3.59
C GLY A 96 23.64 14.91 -3.50
N LEU A 97 24.17 13.71 -3.22
CA LEU A 97 25.61 13.50 -3.22
C LEU A 97 26.25 13.68 -4.60
N VAL A 98 25.60 13.20 -5.66
CA VAL A 98 26.07 13.41 -7.04
C VAL A 98 26.11 14.91 -7.36
N ASP A 99 25.09 15.68 -7.00
CA ASP A 99 25.02 17.13 -7.24
C ASP A 99 26.16 17.89 -6.54
N GLU A 100 26.57 17.48 -5.34
CA GLU A 100 27.72 18.04 -4.65
C GLU A 100 29.04 17.64 -5.29
N MET A 101 29.19 16.38 -5.67
CA MET A 101 30.42 15.86 -6.27
C MET A 101 30.69 16.41 -7.66
N VAL A 102 29.66 16.74 -8.43
CA VAL A 102 29.80 17.33 -9.79
C VAL A 102 30.50 18.68 -9.78
N LYS A 103 30.53 19.38 -8.64
CA LYS A 103 31.30 20.62 -8.48
C LYS A 103 32.81 20.42 -8.54
N ARG A 104 33.29 19.18 -8.33
CA ARG A 104 34.73 18.84 -8.23
C ARG A 104 35.19 17.82 -9.24
N ILE A 105 34.31 16.90 -9.64
CA ILE A 105 34.63 15.78 -10.55
C ILE A 105 33.59 15.71 -11.66
N SER A 106 33.90 14.94 -12.73
CA SER A 106 32.94 14.77 -13.82
C SER A 106 31.67 14.03 -13.36
N HIS A 107 30.53 14.37 -13.96
CA HIS A 107 29.22 13.75 -13.67
C HIS A 107 29.24 12.20 -13.79
N ARG A 108 30.01 11.67 -14.76
CA ARG A 108 30.19 10.22 -14.93
C ARG A 108 30.86 9.60 -13.72
N GLN A 109 31.95 10.20 -13.26
CA GLN A 109 32.70 9.74 -12.08
C GLN A 109 31.86 9.86 -10.80
N ALA A 110 31.15 10.98 -10.61
CA ALA A 110 30.27 11.19 -9.46
C ALA A 110 29.19 10.09 -9.37
N CYS A 111 28.50 9.81 -10.47
CA CYS A 111 27.49 8.75 -10.52
C CYS A 111 28.09 7.36 -10.25
N GLN A 112 29.29 7.09 -10.75
CA GLN A 112 29.99 5.82 -10.54
C GLN A 112 30.40 5.64 -9.07
N CYS A 113 30.90 6.68 -8.41
CA CYS A 113 31.27 6.64 -7.00
C CYS A 113 30.10 6.32 -6.07
N VAL A 114 28.91 6.84 -6.38
CA VAL A 114 27.69 6.68 -5.55
C VAL A 114 26.87 5.45 -5.96
N GLY A 115 27.25 4.77 -7.05
CA GLY A 115 26.49 3.63 -7.58
C GLY A 115 25.10 4.04 -8.07
N LEU A 116 24.99 5.17 -8.76
CA LEU A 116 23.75 5.68 -9.35
C LEU A 116 23.85 5.72 -10.87
N ASN A 117 22.88 5.17 -11.57
CA ASN A 117 22.83 5.32 -13.03
C ASN A 117 22.57 6.78 -13.41
N ARG A 118 23.25 7.30 -14.45
CA ARG A 118 23.08 8.68 -14.95
C ARG A 118 21.62 8.96 -15.34
N SER A 119 20.93 8.01 -15.94
CA SER A 119 19.50 8.14 -16.27
C SER A 119 18.64 8.37 -15.01
N ASN A 120 18.96 7.69 -13.91
CA ASN A 120 18.25 7.85 -12.63
C ASN A 120 18.52 9.21 -11.97
N HIS A 121 19.73 9.78 -12.17
CA HIS A 121 20.06 11.11 -11.68
C HIS A 121 19.21 12.19 -12.39
N TYR A 122 19.08 12.12 -13.69
CA TYR A 122 18.28 13.08 -14.47
C TYR A 122 16.77 12.79 -14.47
N TYR A 123 16.35 11.63 -13.93
CA TYR A 123 14.95 11.28 -13.88
C TYR A 123 14.19 12.24 -12.96
N LYS A 124 13.34 13.08 -13.55
CA LYS A 124 12.35 13.88 -12.83
C LYS A 124 11.03 13.13 -12.80
N HIS A 125 10.55 12.85 -11.60
CA HIS A 125 9.24 12.22 -11.42
C HIS A 125 8.17 13.14 -12.03
N LYS A 126 7.50 12.68 -13.09
CA LYS A 126 6.32 13.36 -13.62
C LYS A 126 5.22 13.31 -12.55
N ARG A 127 4.80 14.46 -12.04
CA ARG A 127 3.60 14.53 -11.20
C ARG A 127 2.44 13.98 -12.03
N ARG A 128 1.78 12.97 -11.50
CA ARG A 128 0.59 12.41 -12.12
C ARG A 128 -0.56 13.35 -11.85
N ASP A 129 -1.28 13.74 -12.88
CA ASP A 129 -2.53 14.44 -12.69
C ASP A 129 -3.61 13.42 -12.29
N ASP A 130 -4.07 13.56 -11.06
CA ASP A 130 -5.11 12.72 -10.48
C ASP A 130 -6.36 13.54 -10.14
N SER A 131 -6.43 14.79 -10.60
CA SER A 131 -7.52 15.75 -10.28
C SER A 131 -8.90 15.22 -10.62
N GLU A 132 -9.06 14.58 -11.78
CA GLU A 132 -10.32 13.96 -12.19
C GLU A 132 -10.77 12.86 -11.20
N ILE A 133 -9.83 12.02 -10.75
CA ILE A 133 -10.14 10.92 -9.81
C ILE A 133 -10.50 11.50 -8.44
N VAL A 134 -9.75 12.53 -8.00
CA VAL A 134 -10.04 13.21 -6.72
C VAL A 134 -11.44 13.80 -6.74
N ASN A 135 -11.80 14.55 -7.78
CA ASN A 135 -13.12 15.15 -7.90
C ASN A 135 -14.24 14.11 -7.95
N ALA A 136 -14.06 13.05 -8.72
CA ALA A 136 -15.04 11.96 -8.81
C ALA A 136 -15.23 11.22 -7.48
N LEU A 137 -14.15 10.97 -6.74
CA LEU A 137 -14.22 10.34 -5.41
C LEU A 137 -14.84 11.28 -4.37
N SER A 138 -14.49 12.57 -4.36
CA SER A 138 -15.08 13.57 -3.46
C SER A 138 -16.58 13.62 -3.61
N HIS A 139 -17.08 13.74 -4.83
CA HIS A 139 -18.52 13.75 -5.11
C HIS A 139 -19.24 12.48 -4.62
N LEU A 140 -18.63 11.30 -4.74
CA LEU A 140 -19.22 10.06 -4.24
C LEU A 140 -19.25 10.01 -2.70
N VAL A 141 -18.20 10.49 -2.04
CA VAL A 141 -18.09 10.47 -0.57
C VAL A 141 -19.01 11.51 0.06
N GLU A 142 -19.21 12.66 -0.58
CA GLU A 142 -20.18 13.67 -0.15
C GLU A 142 -21.62 13.12 -0.17
N LYS A 143 -21.96 12.36 -1.23
CA LYS A 143 -23.29 11.74 -1.35
C LYS A 143 -23.47 10.53 -0.43
N HIS A 144 -22.41 9.77 -0.14
CA HIS A 144 -22.47 8.50 0.60
C HIS A 144 -21.45 8.49 1.73
N VAL A 145 -21.85 8.86 2.93
CA VAL A 145 -20.99 9.06 4.10
C VAL A 145 -20.16 7.81 4.50
N SER A 146 -20.66 6.62 4.22
CA SER A 146 -20.03 5.35 4.65
C SER A 146 -19.70 4.43 3.48
N ILE A 147 -19.13 4.99 2.40
CA ILE A 147 -18.82 4.24 1.18
C ILE A 147 -17.40 3.68 1.20
N GLY A 148 -17.24 2.36 0.96
CA GLY A 148 -15.95 1.71 0.86
C GLY A 148 -15.34 1.79 -0.54
N PHE A 149 -14.01 1.52 -0.65
CA PHE A 149 -13.28 1.61 -1.91
C PHE A 149 -13.94 0.87 -3.09
N TRP A 150 -14.32 -0.40 -2.91
CA TRP A 150 -14.90 -1.19 -4.00
C TRP A 150 -16.25 -0.65 -4.45
N GLN A 151 -17.07 -0.12 -3.54
CA GLN A 151 -18.31 0.55 -3.91
C GLN A 151 -18.06 1.83 -4.70
N CYS A 152 -17.07 2.67 -4.29
CA CYS A 152 -16.66 3.83 -5.08
C CYS A 152 -16.23 3.42 -6.48
N TYR A 153 -15.34 2.42 -6.58
CA TYR A 153 -14.79 1.96 -7.83
C TYR A 153 -15.86 1.45 -8.81
N TYR A 154 -16.75 0.57 -8.34
CA TYR A 154 -17.79 0.01 -9.21
C TYR A 154 -18.90 1.01 -9.55
N ARG A 155 -19.23 1.97 -8.68
CA ARG A 155 -20.12 3.09 -9.02
C ARG A 155 -19.52 3.96 -10.14
N LEU A 156 -18.23 4.23 -10.10
CA LEU A 156 -17.53 4.94 -11.19
C LEU A 156 -17.56 4.13 -12.49
N ARG A 157 -17.33 2.82 -12.42
CA ARG A 157 -17.41 1.92 -13.58
C ARG A 157 -18.80 1.91 -14.20
N ARG A 158 -19.87 1.89 -13.42
CA ARG A 158 -21.27 1.98 -13.92
C ARG A 158 -21.57 3.30 -14.59
N LYS A 159 -20.89 4.38 -14.22
CA LYS A 159 -20.95 5.68 -14.91
C LYS A 159 -20.10 5.73 -16.20
N GLY A 160 -19.54 4.60 -16.65
CA GLY A 160 -18.71 4.52 -17.86
C GLY A 160 -17.24 4.93 -17.65
N ILE A 161 -16.81 5.21 -16.43
CA ILE A 161 -15.44 5.63 -16.14
C ILE A 161 -14.53 4.40 -15.99
N ILE A 162 -13.62 4.20 -16.95
CA ILE A 162 -12.75 3.02 -17.05
C ILE A 162 -11.34 3.36 -16.56
N TRP A 163 -11.17 3.54 -15.25
CA TRP A 163 -9.85 3.68 -14.64
C TRP A 163 -9.36 2.34 -14.06
N ASN A 164 -8.03 2.18 -14.01
CA ASN A 164 -7.45 1.02 -13.33
C ASN A 164 -7.68 1.12 -11.82
N HIS A 165 -8.16 0.03 -11.21
CA HIS A 165 -8.45 -0.01 -9.76
C HIS A 165 -7.24 0.36 -8.88
N LYS A 166 -6.00 -0.02 -9.29
CA LYS A 166 -4.77 0.34 -8.55
C LYS A 166 -4.53 1.85 -8.56
N LYS A 167 -4.83 2.54 -9.70
CA LYS A 167 -4.72 4.01 -9.79
C LYS A 167 -5.73 4.68 -8.86
N VAL A 168 -6.99 4.25 -8.91
CA VAL A 168 -8.07 4.78 -8.05
C VAL A 168 -7.80 4.49 -6.58
N TYR A 169 -7.32 3.28 -6.24
CA TYR A 169 -7.01 2.91 -4.85
C TYR A 169 -5.89 3.76 -4.25
N ARG A 170 -4.85 4.05 -5.03
CA ARG A 170 -3.77 4.93 -4.61
C ARG A 170 -4.28 6.33 -4.24
N VAL A 171 -5.15 6.91 -5.07
CA VAL A 171 -5.76 8.24 -4.81
C VAL A 171 -6.70 8.17 -3.61
N TYR A 172 -7.57 7.15 -3.54
CA TYR A 172 -8.48 6.92 -2.41
C TYR A 172 -7.74 6.85 -1.07
N THR A 173 -6.60 6.16 -1.04
CA THR A 173 -5.75 6.07 0.16
C THR A 173 -5.04 7.38 0.47
N ALA A 174 -4.56 8.11 -0.56
CA ALA A 174 -3.94 9.42 -0.39
C ALA A 174 -4.93 10.46 0.17
N MET A 175 -6.21 10.38 -0.21
CA MET A 175 -7.30 11.19 0.35
C MET A 175 -7.73 10.75 1.77
N LYS A 176 -7.14 9.67 2.33
CA LYS A 176 -7.47 9.12 3.66
C LYS A 176 -8.94 8.68 3.82
N LEU A 177 -9.57 8.24 2.74
CA LEU A 177 -10.97 7.80 2.71
C LEU A 177 -11.17 6.38 3.26
N ASN A 178 -10.13 5.70 3.69
CA ASN A 178 -10.22 4.34 4.22
C ASN A 178 -11.10 4.28 5.47
N ILE A 179 -12.16 3.48 5.42
CA ILE A 179 -13.05 3.24 6.56
C ILE A 179 -12.26 2.46 7.62
N ARG A 180 -12.16 3.01 8.83
CA ARG A 180 -11.53 2.32 9.96
C ARG A 180 -12.37 1.10 10.37
N ARG A 181 -11.80 -0.08 10.27
CA ARG A 181 -12.42 -1.32 10.75
C ARG A 181 -11.93 -1.61 12.14
N ARG A 182 -12.85 -1.89 13.09
CA ARG A 182 -12.46 -2.44 14.39
C ARG A 182 -11.91 -3.85 14.17
N ALA A 183 -10.79 -4.18 14.84
CA ALA A 183 -10.27 -5.54 14.84
C ALA A 183 -11.34 -6.49 15.40
N LYS A 184 -11.72 -7.50 14.63
CA LYS A 184 -12.65 -8.53 15.12
C LYS A 184 -11.90 -9.40 16.12
N LYS A 185 -12.43 -9.54 17.35
CA LYS A 185 -11.99 -10.60 18.26
C LYS A 185 -12.30 -11.95 17.60
N ARG A 186 -11.32 -12.84 17.52
CA ARG A 186 -11.56 -14.22 17.09
C ARG A 186 -12.44 -14.89 18.13
N LEU A 187 -13.66 -15.18 17.78
CA LEU A 187 -14.53 -16.04 18.56
C LEU A 187 -14.26 -17.50 18.17
N PRO A 188 -14.50 -18.45 19.09
CA PRO A 188 -14.44 -19.88 18.77
C PRO A 188 -15.29 -20.18 17.54
N GLU A 189 -14.82 -21.10 16.71
CA GLU A 189 -15.54 -21.53 15.52
C GLU A 189 -16.80 -22.29 15.95
N ARG A 190 -17.97 -21.77 15.59
CA ARG A 190 -19.25 -22.47 15.82
C ARG A 190 -19.57 -23.30 14.58
N ILE A 191 -20.09 -24.50 14.79
CA ILE A 191 -20.62 -25.34 13.71
C ILE A 191 -21.83 -24.60 13.14
N LYS A 192 -21.67 -24.07 11.93
CA LYS A 192 -22.75 -23.34 11.24
C LYS A 192 -23.58 -24.34 10.44
N LYS A 193 -24.87 -24.39 10.70
CA LYS A 193 -25.80 -25.04 9.77
C LYS A 193 -25.77 -24.25 8.45
N PRO A 194 -25.68 -24.92 7.29
CA PRO A 194 -25.73 -24.24 6.01
C PRO A 194 -27.06 -23.51 5.89
N LEU A 195 -26.96 -22.20 5.53
CA LEU A 195 -28.16 -21.39 5.25
C LEU A 195 -28.73 -21.87 3.91
N PHE A 196 -30.04 -22.06 3.86
CA PHE A 196 -30.74 -22.30 2.58
C PHE A 196 -30.51 -21.10 1.66
N VAL A 197 -29.97 -21.34 0.50
CA VAL A 197 -29.69 -20.32 -0.53
C VAL A 197 -30.75 -20.45 -1.61
N PRO A 198 -31.64 -19.46 -1.79
CA PRO A 198 -32.66 -19.50 -2.83
C PRO A 198 -32.01 -19.44 -4.22
N GLU A 199 -32.61 -20.12 -5.19
CA GLU A 199 -32.13 -20.19 -6.57
C GLU A 199 -32.89 -19.22 -7.49
N THR A 200 -34.07 -18.78 -7.07
CA THR A 200 -34.94 -17.89 -7.84
C THR A 200 -35.51 -16.76 -7.01
N VAL A 201 -35.99 -15.74 -7.71
CA VAL A 201 -36.72 -14.60 -7.10
C VAL A 201 -38.00 -15.08 -6.49
N ASN A 202 -38.43 -14.47 -5.39
CA ASN A 202 -39.64 -14.82 -4.65
C ASN A 202 -39.64 -16.29 -4.11
N GLU A 203 -38.50 -16.86 -3.91
CA GLU A 203 -38.40 -18.16 -3.24
C GLU A 203 -38.41 -18.00 -1.73
N VAL A 204 -37.53 -17.13 -1.21
CA VAL A 204 -37.45 -16.82 0.22
C VAL A 204 -37.35 -15.32 0.40
N TRP A 205 -38.25 -14.75 1.18
CA TRP A 205 -38.10 -13.40 1.72
C TRP A 205 -37.63 -13.45 3.16
N SER A 206 -36.82 -12.49 3.56
CA SER A 206 -36.44 -12.32 4.97
C SER A 206 -37.05 -11.03 5.52
N MET A 207 -37.56 -11.11 6.75
CA MET A 207 -38.10 -9.95 7.47
C MET A 207 -37.37 -9.75 8.79
N ASP A 208 -37.19 -8.50 9.19
CA ASP A 208 -36.61 -8.14 10.49
C ASP A 208 -37.03 -6.72 10.91
N PHE A 209 -37.04 -6.50 12.22
CA PHE A 209 -37.31 -5.19 12.79
C PHE A 209 -36.03 -4.48 13.20
N MET A 210 -36.01 -3.18 12.92
CA MET A 210 -35.01 -2.26 13.48
C MET A 210 -35.73 -1.17 14.29
N SER A 211 -35.00 -0.54 15.20
CA SER A 211 -35.47 0.62 15.94
C SER A 211 -34.43 1.72 15.97
N ASP A 212 -34.93 2.97 15.98
CA ASP A 212 -34.14 4.18 16.20
C ASP A 212 -34.98 5.26 16.92
N ALA A 213 -34.40 6.45 17.10
CA ALA A 213 -35.07 7.55 17.75
C ALA A 213 -34.95 8.84 16.92
N LEU A 214 -36.03 9.63 16.91
CA LEU A 214 -36.01 11.00 16.41
C LEU A 214 -35.16 11.90 17.32
N TRP A 215 -34.84 13.10 16.83
CA TRP A 215 -34.11 14.12 17.60
C TRP A 215 -34.72 14.44 18.98
N ASN A 216 -36.04 14.40 19.07
CA ASN A 216 -36.77 14.62 20.31
C ASN A 216 -36.80 13.42 21.27
N GLY A 217 -36.05 12.33 20.95
CA GLY A 217 -35.98 11.10 21.75
C GLY A 217 -37.13 10.11 21.53
N ARG A 218 -38.15 10.45 20.71
CA ARG A 218 -39.28 9.55 20.43
C ARG A 218 -38.79 8.39 19.56
N LYS A 219 -38.96 7.17 20.03
CA LYS A 219 -38.55 5.95 19.31
C LYS A 219 -39.48 5.67 18.15
N PHE A 220 -38.94 5.17 17.06
CA PHE A 220 -39.67 4.62 15.93
C PHE A 220 -39.10 3.26 15.52
N ARG A 221 -39.85 2.51 14.75
CA ARG A 221 -39.49 1.18 14.27
C ARG A 221 -39.49 1.15 12.75
N LEU A 222 -38.66 0.25 12.19
CA LEU A 222 -38.63 -0.08 10.77
C LEU A 222 -38.89 -1.58 10.67
N LEU A 223 -39.79 -1.98 9.78
CA LEU A 223 -39.94 -3.34 9.30
C LEU A 223 -39.24 -3.41 7.93
N ASN A 224 -38.21 -4.22 7.82
CA ASN A 224 -37.47 -4.44 6.60
C ASN A 224 -37.87 -5.78 5.98
N ILE A 225 -38.18 -5.81 4.69
CA ILE A 225 -38.54 -7.00 3.91
C ILE A 225 -37.60 -7.05 2.70
N ALA A 226 -36.86 -8.14 2.55
CA ALA A 226 -35.90 -8.30 1.46
C ALA A 226 -36.03 -9.69 0.81
N ASP A 227 -35.80 -9.76 -0.49
CA ASP A 227 -35.66 -11.02 -1.22
C ASP A 227 -34.25 -11.61 -1.01
N ASP A 228 -34.18 -12.84 -0.54
CA ASP A 228 -32.92 -13.47 -0.23
C ASP A 228 -32.12 -13.87 -1.47
N TYR A 229 -32.74 -14.00 -2.64
CA TYR A 229 -32.05 -14.35 -3.88
C TYR A 229 -31.19 -13.21 -4.41
N ASN A 230 -31.85 -12.11 -4.80
CA ASN A 230 -31.18 -10.96 -5.41
C ASN A 230 -30.80 -9.85 -4.43
N ARG A 231 -31.08 -10.01 -3.13
CA ARG A 231 -30.82 -9.03 -2.07
C ARG A 231 -31.62 -7.74 -2.21
N GLU A 232 -32.66 -7.73 -2.99
CA GLU A 232 -33.54 -6.57 -3.18
C GLU A 232 -34.27 -6.22 -1.89
N MET A 233 -34.27 -4.95 -1.53
CA MET A 233 -35.11 -4.43 -0.47
C MET A 233 -36.50 -4.19 -1.06
N LEU A 234 -37.48 -5.01 -0.65
CA LEU A 234 -38.82 -4.98 -1.18
C LEU A 234 -39.68 -3.91 -0.52
N ALA A 235 -39.60 -3.81 0.81
CA ALA A 235 -40.33 -2.79 1.56
C ALA A 235 -39.54 -2.40 2.83
N MET A 236 -39.75 -1.16 3.26
CA MET A 236 -39.31 -0.62 4.55
C MET A 236 -40.43 0.18 5.17
N GLU A 237 -41.21 -0.46 6.05
CA GLU A 237 -42.32 0.19 6.76
C GLU A 237 -41.81 0.92 7.99
N ILE A 238 -42.28 2.17 8.19
CA ILE A 238 -41.80 3.04 9.26
C ILE A 238 -42.98 3.60 10.05
N ASP A 239 -43.02 3.31 11.35
CA ASP A 239 -43.99 3.90 12.25
C ASP A 239 -43.47 3.90 13.71
N TYR A 240 -44.15 4.56 14.59
CA TYR A 240 -43.92 4.50 16.04
C TYR A 240 -44.24 3.11 16.61
N SER A 241 -45.23 2.41 16.02
CA SER A 241 -45.63 1.06 16.37
C SER A 241 -45.96 0.29 15.10
N LEU A 242 -45.46 -0.94 15.02
CA LEU A 242 -45.69 -1.84 13.88
C LEU A 242 -46.30 -3.15 14.38
N PRO A 243 -47.61 -3.17 14.72
CA PRO A 243 -48.30 -4.39 15.11
C PRO A 243 -48.44 -5.34 13.91
N ALA A 244 -48.81 -6.62 14.17
CA ALA A 244 -48.96 -7.64 13.14
C ALA A 244 -49.87 -7.24 11.96
N LEU A 245 -50.91 -6.45 12.21
CA LEU A 245 -51.78 -5.88 11.15
C LEU A 245 -51.02 -4.98 10.17
N ARG A 246 -50.01 -4.26 10.62
CA ARG A 246 -49.17 -3.44 9.71
C ARG A 246 -48.23 -4.32 8.91
N VAL A 247 -47.77 -5.41 9.50
CA VAL A 247 -46.93 -6.41 8.78
C VAL A 247 -47.72 -7.06 7.66
N THR A 248 -48.96 -7.57 7.95
CA THR A 248 -49.81 -8.19 6.93
C THR A 248 -50.21 -7.21 5.84
N ARG A 249 -50.49 -5.95 6.18
CA ARG A 249 -50.75 -4.90 5.20
C ARG A 249 -49.57 -4.66 4.26
N ALA A 250 -48.35 -4.55 4.78
CA ALA A 250 -47.18 -4.39 3.95
C ALA A 250 -46.95 -5.59 2.99
N LEU A 251 -47.26 -6.80 3.47
CA LEU A 251 -47.22 -7.99 2.63
C LEU A 251 -48.30 -8.01 1.56
N ASP A 252 -49.52 -7.50 1.87
CA ASP A 252 -50.61 -7.37 0.89
C ASP A 252 -50.27 -6.32 -0.18
N GLU A 253 -49.64 -5.24 0.20
CA GLU A 253 -49.14 -4.24 -0.75
C GLU A 253 -48.11 -4.84 -1.69
N LEU A 254 -47.12 -5.60 -1.15
CA LEU A 254 -46.15 -6.30 -1.94
C LEU A 254 -46.73 -7.34 -2.90
N LYS A 255 -47.79 -8.06 -2.43
CA LYS A 255 -48.51 -9.05 -3.25
C LYS A 255 -49.03 -8.45 -4.57
N GLN A 256 -49.48 -7.17 -4.56
CA GLN A 256 -50.10 -6.56 -5.72
C GLN A 256 -49.15 -6.32 -6.88
N TYR A 257 -47.88 -6.02 -6.62
CA TYR A 257 -46.94 -5.65 -7.70
C TYR A 257 -45.73 -6.58 -7.80
N ARG A 258 -45.41 -7.34 -6.75
CA ARG A 258 -44.25 -8.25 -6.74
C ARG A 258 -44.64 -9.73 -6.76
N GLY A 259 -45.85 -10.03 -6.33
CA GLY A 259 -46.30 -11.40 -6.04
C GLY A 259 -45.95 -11.81 -4.62
N LEU A 260 -45.98 -13.13 -4.35
CA LEU A 260 -45.71 -13.67 -3.03
C LEU A 260 -44.49 -14.62 -3.06
N PRO A 261 -43.76 -14.75 -1.94
CA PRO A 261 -42.71 -15.73 -1.82
C PRO A 261 -43.30 -17.12 -1.50
N LYS A 262 -42.49 -18.16 -1.70
CA LYS A 262 -42.82 -19.48 -1.17
C LYS A 262 -42.67 -19.52 0.34
N MET A 263 -41.66 -18.87 0.87
CA MET A 263 -41.32 -18.88 2.29
C MET A 263 -40.93 -17.48 2.78
N ILE A 264 -41.25 -17.16 4.04
CA ILE A 264 -40.80 -15.94 4.72
C ILE A 264 -40.02 -16.34 5.95
N ARG A 265 -38.76 -15.87 6.02
CA ARG A 265 -37.86 -16.10 7.15
C ARG A 265 -37.88 -14.90 8.09
N MET A 266 -37.99 -15.15 9.39
CA MET A 266 -38.09 -14.12 10.41
C MET A 266 -37.59 -14.60 11.76
N ASP A 267 -37.35 -13.68 12.67
CA ASP A 267 -37.05 -13.98 14.06
C ASP A 267 -38.32 -14.36 14.86
N ASN A 268 -38.12 -14.74 16.14
CA ASN A 268 -39.21 -15.07 17.04
C ASN A 268 -39.78 -13.83 17.77
N GLY A 269 -39.79 -12.68 17.11
CA GLY A 269 -40.36 -11.47 17.68
C GLY A 269 -41.88 -11.61 17.94
N PRO A 270 -42.44 -10.98 19.00
CA PRO A 270 -43.85 -11.08 19.35
C PRO A 270 -44.77 -10.57 18.25
N GLU A 271 -44.34 -9.68 17.39
CA GLU A 271 -45.07 -9.18 16.25
C GLU A 271 -45.21 -10.22 15.13
N PHE A 272 -44.25 -11.11 15.01
CA PHE A 272 -44.26 -12.19 14.02
C PHE A 272 -44.94 -13.46 14.56
N ILE A 273 -44.89 -13.68 15.88
CA ILE A 273 -45.64 -14.77 16.53
C ILE A 273 -47.07 -14.28 16.79
N SER A 274 -47.87 -14.17 15.74
CA SER A 274 -49.24 -13.68 15.86
C SER A 274 -50.21 -14.51 15.02
N HIS A 275 -51.43 -14.77 15.54
CA HIS A 275 -52.49 -15.46 14.80
C HIS A 275 -52.78 -14.78 13.45
N LYS A 276 -52.72 -13.46 13.38
CA LYS A 276 -53.00 -12.73 12.14
C LYS A 276 -51.99 -12.98 11.04
N LEU A 277 -50.71 -13.07 11.37
CA LEU A 277 -49.68 -13.39 10.38
C LEU A 277 -49.79 -14.85 9.97
N ASP A 278 -50.08 -15.75 10.90
CA ASP A 278 -50.30 -17.19 10.62
C ASP A 278 -51.53 -17.44 9.73
N GLU A 279 -52.64 -16.74 9.99
CA GLU A 279 -53.83 -16.75 9.14
C GLU A 279 -53.54 -16.23 7.75
N TRP A 280 -52.87 -15.09 7.64
CA TRP A 280 -52.48 -14.50 6.38
C TRP A 280 -51.56 -15.45 5.56
N ALA A 281 -50.61 -16.09 6.20
CA ALA A 281 -49.70 -17.03 5.56
C ALA A 281 -50.42 -18.27 5.01
N LYS A 282 -51.37 -18.80 5.78
CA LYS A 282 -52.22 -19.92 5.35
C LYS A 282 -53.12 -19.55 4.16
N GLU A 283 -53.78 -18.39 4.21
CA GLU A 283 -54.61 -17.91 3.12
C GLU A 283 -53.86 -17.70 1.82
N ASN A 284 -52.58 -17.31 1.93
CA ASN A 284 -51.70 -17.01 0.79
C ASN A 284 -50.78 -18.18 0.38
N ASN A 285 -50.84 -19.34 1.04
CA ASN A 285 -49.96 -20.48 0.83
C ASN A 285 -48.46 -20.15 0.97
N VAL A 286 -48.13 -19.35 1.95
CA VAL A 286 -46.74 -18.92 2.27
C VAL A 286 -46.29 -19.65 3.52
N GLU A 287 -45.12 -20.27 3.48
CA GLU A 287 -44.52 -20.94 4.65
C GLU A 287 -43.77 -19.92 5.53
N LEU A 288 -44.03 -19.96 6.83
CA LEU A 288 -43.31 -19.13 7.80
C LEU A 288 -42.15 -19.89 8.41
N LEU A 289 -40.92 -19.42 8.20
CA LEU A 289 -39.70 -20.01 8.73
C LEU A 289 -39.16 -19.17 9.89
N PHE A 290 -39.41 -19.64 11.10
CA PHE A 290 -38.83 -19.02 12.30
C PHE A 290 -37.41 -19.53 12.53
N ILE A 291 -36.47 -18.60 12.81
CA ILE A 291 -35.10 -18.95 13.15
C ILE A 291 -35.04 -19.60 14.54
N GLU A 292 -34.08 -20.52 14.73
CA GLU A 292 -33.85 -21.15 16.05
C GLU A 292 -33.35 -20.09 17.03
N PRO A 293 -33.82 -20.07 18.29
CA PRO A 293 -33.36 -19.13 19.30
C PRO A 293 -31.83 -19.20 19.47
N GLY A 294 -31.16 -18.06 19.38
CA GLY A 294 -29.68 -17.98 19.49
C GLY A 294 -28.89 -18.29 18.22
N GLU A 295 -29.56 -18.53 17.09
CA GLU A 295 -28.93 -18.78 15.78
C GLU A 295 -29.18 -17.62 14.78
N PRO A 296 -28.64 -16.42 15.03
CA PRO A 296 -28.84 -15.27 14.13
C PRO A 296 -28.28 -15.50 12.73
N THR A 297 -27.34 -16.43 12.58
CA THR A 297 -26.78 -16.80 11.26
C THR A 297 -27.83 -17.34 10.30
N GLN A 298 -28.97 -17.82 10.79
CA GLN A 298 -30.08 -18.29 9.96
C GLN A 298 -30.82 -17.13 9.28
N ASN A 299 -30.71 -15.87 9.78
CA ASN A 299 -31.26 -14.68 9.13
C ASN A 299 -30.16 -13.72 8.61
N ALA A 300 -29.02 -14.27 8.23
CA ALA A 300 -27.83 -13.50 7.91
C ALA A 300 -27.99 -12.50 6.75
N TYR A 301 -28.94 -12.74 5.84
CA TYR A 301 -29.14 -11.85 4.69
C TYR A 301 -29.75 -10.52 5.10
N ILE A 302 -30.86 -10.55 5.85
CA ILE A 302 -31.50 -9.34 6.35
C ILE A 302 -30.64 -8.64 7.41
N GLU A 303 -29.94 -9.38 8.29
CA GLU A 303 -29.02 -8.81 9.26
C GLU A 303 -27.90 -8.00 8.59
N ARG A 304 -27.35 -8.52 7.48
CA ARG A 304 -26.35 -7.81 6.71
C ARG A 304 -26.92 -6.54 6.05
N CYS A 305 -28.15 -6.60 5.58
CA CYS A 305 -28.88 -5.45 5.04
C CYS A 305 -29.11 -4.40 6.15
N ASN A 306 -29.63 -4.82 7.30
CA ASN A 306 -29.82 -3.98 8.48
C ASN A 306 -28.53 -3.30 8.93
N GLY A 307 -27.39 -4.02 8.87
CA GLY A 307 -26.09 -3.44 9.12
C GLY A 307 -25.72 -2.34 8.12
N SER A 308 -26.20 -2.39 6.88
CA SER A 308 -26.02 -1.34 5.88
C SER A 308 -26.95 -0.17 6.14
N ILE A 309 -28.24 -0.43 6.41
CA ILE A 309 -29.24 0.57 6.81
C ILE A 309 -28.72 1.36 8.02
N ARG A 310 -28.23 0.67 9.05
CA ARG A 310 -27.69 1.33 10.25
C ARG A 310 -26.54 2.27 9.93
N ARG A 311 -25.57 1.85 9.13
CA ARG A 311 -24.38 2.65 8.83
C ARG A 311 -24.61 3.77 7.84
N GLU A 312 -25.44 3.53 6.82
CA GLU A 312 -25.55 4.39 5.64
C GLU A 312 -26.74 5.34 5.74
N LEU A 313 -27.73 5.00 6.57
CA LEU A 313 -28.95 5.77 6.77
C LEU A 313 -29.08 6.23 8.22
N LEU A 314 -29.35 5.32 9.16
CA LEU A 314 -29.75 5.71 10.52
C LEU A 314 -28.63 6.43 11.30
N ASN A 315 -27.36 6.03 11.11
CA ASN A 315 -26.21 6.72 11.75
C ASN A 315 -25.69 7.91 10.92
N ALA A 316 -26.19 8.12 9.71
CA ALA A 316 -25.73 9.19 8.82
C ALA A 316 -26.55 10.46 8.93
N TYR A 317 -27.81 10.35 9.38
CA TYR A 317 -28.76 11.46 9.45
C TYR A 317 -29.32 11.65 10.85
N ILE A 318 -29.80 12.86 11.13
CA ILE A 318 -30.56 13.21 12.32
C ILE A 318 -32.00 13.47 11.84
N PHE A 319 -32.95 12.74 12.37
CA PHE A 319 -34.34 12.80 11.94
C PHE A 319 -35.18 13.63 12.90
N HIS A 320 -35.96 14.56 12.39
CA HIS A 320 -36.85 15.41 13.19
C HIS A 320 -38.29 14.88 13.21
N SER A 321 -38.72 14.21 12.14
CA SER A 321 -40.07 13.64 11.98
C SER A 321 -40.05 12.27 11.33
N LEU A 322 -41.17 11.52 11.39
CA LEU A 322 -41.29 10.26 10.63
C LEU A 322 -41.25 10.50 9.11
N ASP A 323 -41.71 11.65 8.66
CA ASP A 323 -41.71 11.96 7.23
C ASP A 323 -40.27 12.19 6.71
N ASP A 324 -39.41 12.83 7.54
CA ASP A 324 -37.97 12.89 7.22
C ASP A 324 -37.35 11.49 7.10
N VAL A 325 -37.77 10.57 7.99
CA VAL A 325 -37.26 9.17 7.94
C VAL A 325 -37.75 8.50 6.67
N ARG A 326 -39.03 8.63 6.31
CA ARG A 326 -39.63 8.02 5.11
C ARG A 326 -38.93 8.50 3.84
N GLU A 327 -38.74 9.81 3.70
CA GLU A 327 -38.06 10.41 2.55
C GLU A 327 -36.65 9.83 2.38
N LYS A 328 -35.87 9.81 3.45
CA LYS A 328 -34.50 9.28 3.40
C LYS A 328 -34.43 7.77 3.22
N VAL A 329 -35.40 7.03 3.69
CA VAL A 329 -35.54 5.59 3.45
C VAL A 329 -35.84 5.30 1.98
N GLU A 330 -36.75 6.04 1.36
CA GLU A 330 -37.06 5.89 -0.06
C GLU A 330 -35.84 6.19 -0.93
N GLU A 331 -35.14 7.31 -0.68
CA GLU A 331 -33.89 7.64 -1.37
C GLU A 331 -32.82 6.52 -1.22
N TRP A 332 -32.66 5.99 0.00
CA TRP A 332 -31.72 4.94 0.30
C TRP A 332 -32.11 3.63 -0.39
N MET A 333 -33.39 3.26 -0.37
CA MET A 333 -33.91 2.03 -0.98
C MET A 333 -33.74 2.06 -2.50
N MET A 334 -33.99 3.20 -3.14
CA MET A 334 -33.73 3.41 -4.56
C MET A 334 -32.24 3.26 -4.89
N ASP A 335 -31.35 3.91 -4.12
CA ASP A 335 -29.90 3.75 -4.33
C ASP A 335 -29.44 2.32 -4.09
N TYR A 336 -29.97 1.67 -3.05
CA TYR A 336 -29.62 0.29 -2.67
C TYR A 336 -30.01 -0.70 -3.77
N ASN A 337 -31.21 -0.62 -4.30
CA ASN A 337 -31.74 -1.56 -5.29
C ASN A 337 -31.18 -1.32 -6.70
N TYR A 338 -31.04 -0.06 -7.13
CA TYR A 338 -30.70 0.27 -8.51
C TYR A 338 -29.22 0.63 -8.73
N HIS A 339 -28.56 1.21 -7.75
CA HIS A 339 -27.23 1.83 -7.98
C HIS A 339 -26.11 1.24 -7.15
N ARG A 340 -26.45 0.60 -6.02
CA ARG A 340 -25.44 0.05 -5.11
C ARG A 340 -24.81 -1.23 -5.67
N PRO A 341 -23.46 -1.28 -5.83
CA PRO A 341 -22.78 -2.53 -6.19
C PRO A 341 -22.70 -3.48 -4.98
N HIS A 342 -23.21 -4.70 -5.12
CA HIS A 342 -23.17 -5.74 -4.11
C HIS A 342 -22.08 -6.75 -4.37
N GLN A 343 -21.13 -6.93 -3.44
CA GLN A 343 -20.04 -7.88 -3.59
C GLN A 343 -20.54 -9.33 -3.77
N ALA A 344 -21.62 -9.68 -3.05
CA ALA A 344 -22.23 -11.01 -3.15
C ALA A 344 -22.91 -11.28 -4.50
N LEU A 345 -23.20 -10.22 -5.27
CA LEU A 345 -23.83 -10.25 -6.59
C LEU A 345 -22.81 -9.89 -7.70
N ASN A 346 -21.53 -10.17 -7.50
CA ASN A 346 -20.45 -9.82 -8.44
C ASN A 346 -20.45 -8.32 -8.80
N PHE A 347 -20.74 -7.46 -7.81
CA PHE A 347 -20.84 -6.00 -7.93
C PHE A 347 -21.96 -5.49 -8.83
N LYS A 348 -22.95 -6.33 -9.13
CA LYS A 348 -24.23 -5.90 -9.70
C LYS A 348 -25.13 -5.31 -8.62
N SER A 349 -26.12 -4.53 -9.03
CA SER A 349 -27.22 -4.12 -8.13
C SER A 349 -28.30 -5.21 -8.07
N PRO A 350 -29.17 -5.21 -7.05
CA PRO A 350 -30.28 -6.15 -6.96
C PRO A 350 -31.14 -6.24 -8.22
N ILE A 351 -31.47 -5.10 -8.80
CA ILE A 351 -32.33 -5.01 -9.99
C ILE A 351 -31.63 -5.51 -11.26
N ASP A 352 -30.29 -5.39 -11.37
CA ASP A 352 -29.57 -5.92 -12.54
C ASP A 352 -29.78 -7.43 -12.70
N LEU A 353 -29.98 -8.17 -11.59
CA LEU A 353 -30.24 -9.62 -11.62
C LEU A 353 -31.66 -9.96 -12.08
N LEU A 354 -32.64 -9.07 -11.89
CA LEU A 354 -34.00 -9.26 -12.38
C LEU A 354 -34.11 -9.12 -13.90
N GLN A 355 -33.23 -8.31 -14.49
CA GLN A 355 -33.22 -8.06 -15.94
C GLN A 355 -32.51 -9.16 -16.73
N GLU A 356 -31.72 -10.01 -16.06
CA GLU A 356 -30.99 -11.13 -16.67
C GLU A 356 -31.69 -12.48 -16.47
N SER A 357 -32.71 -12.56 -15.61
CA SER A 357 -33.55 -13.72 -15.35
C SER A 357 -34.75 -13.73 -16.28
#